data_3c37aa06420202e9ed7aa0da899b8d5c
#
_entry.id   3c37aa06420202e9ed7aa0da899b8d5c
#
_cell.length_a   1.000
_cell.length_b   1.000
_cell.length_c   1.000
_cell.angle_alpha   90.00
_cell.angle_beta   90.00
_cell.angle_gamma   90.00
#
_symmetry.space_group_name_H-M   'P 1'
#
loop_
_entity.id
_entity.type
_entity.pdbx_description
1 polymer ?
#
loop_
_entity_poly.entity_id
_entity_poly.type
_entity_poly.pdbx_seq_one_letter_code
_entity_poly.pdbx_strand_id
1 'polypeptide(L)'
;MEKDYNDLWLNPKKPYSIAHRGASTYYLENTLESFLFANTLGADFWEVDIQITKDNQLIVFHDSCLPTGENIVNLYFSEVRNKLPLNSAPLFEDVLNLAIKLNTGIYLDIKAKSVGENLLNILNKYNYPKIIIGSFNVQLIKDLKAIGHSFPSSILIPPGFDPFKFGESAEIIHLCWENIQEPEKLLDNEFFAKCKQKNKKIVLWHEENPKRMKKLRNLPLLGICSNQPELVNPMFKKNSNWPVKVVCHRGLNRYAPENSIASTLLAFGCGFSHVEIDVRETKDKELVVLHDKTLNRTSNTSGEIYKVNFSSLKSIDLGKKYNSSFTNQPLPLLKQILEIAALYDSCLYIEIKNAEVTQVMRLVDSYKFFEKCLFWSEDKTIMKDIINSNFKINYMLRRQDFDKLTDITDNYNPQVIEYTINDDLNELQTVKEKRIETMIAYMGVNKKIFEKIIKLRVDYVNIDQPIFFSKLYKQEFEL
;
A
#
# COMPACT_ATOMS: atom_id res chain seq x y z
N MET A 1 33.88 14.17 -22.80
CA MET A 1 32.73 15.05 -22.45
C MET A 1 32.08 14.43 -21.23
N GLU A 2 32.40 14.93 -20.03
CA GLU A 2 31.65 14.59 -18.82
C GLU A 2 30.22 15.04 -19.05
N LYS A 3 29.30 14.09 -19.14
CA LYS A 3 27.87 14.38 -19.08
C LYS A 3 27.58 14.73 -17.63
N ASP A 4 27.46 16.02 -17.33
CA ASP A 4 26.78 16.52 -16.14
C ASP A 4 25.35 15.96 -16.16
N TYR A 5 25.17 14.76 -15.62
CA TYR A 5 23.85 14.34 -15.20
C TYR A 5 23.48 15.28 -14.06
N ASN A 6 22.60 16.20 -14.34
CA ASN A 6 22.09 17.18 -13.40
C ASN A 6 21.86 16.51 -12.04
N ASP A 7 22.72 16.80 -11.06
CA ASP A 7 22.69 16.27 -9.68
C ASP A 7 21.38 16.59 -8.92
N LEU A 8 20.45 17.31 -9.57
CA LEU A 8 19.20 17.76 -9.00
C LEU A 8 18.32 16.63 -8.46
N TRP A 9 18.27 15.47 -9.14
CA TRP A 9 17.47 14.36 -8.66
C TRP A 9 18.14 13.54 -7.53
N LEU A 10 19.45 13.65 -7.30
CA LEU A 10 20.14 13.06 -6.17
C LEU A 10 19.97 13.83 -4.85
N ASN A 11 19.24 14.96 -4.87
CA ASN A 11 18.94 15.79 -3.71
C ASN A 11 17.43 16.09 -3.63
N PRO A 12 16.57 15.07 -3.48
CA PRO A 12 15.14 15.28 -3.43
C PRO A 12 14.74 16.06 -2.16
N LYS A 13 13.66 16.84 -2.25
CA LYS A 13 13.08 17.53 -1.09
C LYS A 13 12.47 16.57 -0.05
N LYS A 14 12.13 15.37 -0.47
CA LYS A 14 11.62 14.26 0.34
C LYS A 14 12.23 12.97 -0.18
N PRO A 15 12.42 11.95 0.67
CA PRO A 15 12.89 10.66 0.21
C PRO A 15 12.06 10.12 -0.95
N TYR A 16 12.71 9.59 -1.97
CA TYR A 16 12.03 8.86 -3.03
C TYR A 16 11.38 7.60 -2.47
N SER A 17 10.18 7.30 -2.96
CA SER A 17 9.56 6.00 -2.78
C SER A 17 10.17 5.01 -3.77
N ILE A 18 10.93 4.03 -3.25
CA ILE A 18 11.55 2.98 -4.04
C ILE A 18 10.77 1.68 -3.79
N ALA A 19 10.11 1.18 -4.82
CA ALA A 19 9.30 -0.04 -4.71
C ALA A 19 10.21 -1.28 -4.76
N HIS A 20 10.36 -1.98 -3.63
CA HIS A 20 11.18 -3.18 -3.48
C HIS A 20 10.61 -4.33 -4.31
N ARG A 21 11.28 -4.66 -5.44
CA ARG A 21 10.81 -5.64 -6.43
C ARG A 21 9.40 -5.32 -6.97
N GLY A 22 9.07 -4.01 -7.02
CA GLY A 22 7.74 -3.51 -7.31
C GLY A 22 6.85 -3.40 -6.06
N ALA A 23 5.54 -3.45 -6.21
CA ALA A 23 4.60 -3.46 -5.09
C ALA A 23 4.40 -4.89 -4.54
N SER A 24 5.48 -5.47 -3.99
CA SER A 24 5.62 -6.90 -3.70
C SER A 24 4.74 -7.41 -2.54
N THR A 25 4.17 -6.52 -1.72
CA THR A 25 3.12 -6.89 -0.75
C THR A 25 1.83 -7.34 -1.45
N TYR A 26 1.56 -6.86 -2.67
CA TYR A 26 0.27 -7.03 -3.36
C TYR A 26 0.35 -7.93 -4.59
N TYR A 27 1.46 -7.89 -5.30
CA TYR A 27 1.71 -8.66 -6.52
C TYR A 27 2.98 -9.50 -6.39
N LEU A 28 3.09 -10.52 -7.23
CA LEU A 28 4.32 -11.32 -7.30
C LEU A 28 5.51 -10.40 -7.60
N GLU A 29 6.54 -10.48 -6.76
CA GLU A 29 7.73 -9.64 -6.88
C GLU A 29 8.43 -9.78 -8.23
N ASN A 30 9.15 -8.75 -8.65
CA ASN A 30 9.95 -8.75 -9.87
C ASN A 30 9.15 -9.10 -11.14
N THR A 31 7.89 -8.65 -11.21
CA THR A 31 7.01 -8.81 -12.39
C THR A 31 6.59 -7.46 -12.95
N LEU A 32 6.24 -7.41 -14.24
CA LEU A 32 5.74 -6.18 -14.88
C LEU A 32 4.48 -5.66 -14.19
N GLU A 33 3.60 -6.55 -13.71
CA GLU A 33 2.40 -6.21 -12.98
C GLU A 33 2.73 -5.54 -11.64
N SER A 34 3.71 -6.08 -10.90
CA SER A 34 4.18 -5.50 -9.64
C SER A 34 4.75 -4.09 -9.84
N PHE A 35 5.54 -3.88 -10.88
CA PHE A 35 6.11 -2.57 -11.23
C PHE A 35 5.04 -1.57 -11.69
N LEU A 36 4.12 -2.01 -12.53
CA LEU A 36 3.00 -1.17 -12.98
C LEU A 36 2.12 -0.73 -11.81
N PHE A 37 1.85 -1.65 -10.87
CA PHE A 37 1.08 -1.34 -9.68
C PHE A 37 1.85 -0.38 -8.74
N ALA A 38 3.15 -0.57 -8.57
CA ALA A 38 4.00 0.35 -7.82
C ALA A 38 3.95 1.79 -8.39
N ASN A 39 3.96 1.93 -9.73
CA ASN A 39 3.76 3.23 -10.37
C ASN A 39 2.38 3.83 -10.05
N THR A 40 1.32 3.00 -10.07
CA THR A 40 -0.04 3.43 -9.68
C THR A 40 -0.09 3.94 -8.24
N LEU A 41 0.70 3.36 -7.35
CA LEU A 41 0.84 3.75 -5.94
C LEU A 41 1.77 4.95 -5.72
N GLY A 42 2.35 5.51 -6.79
CA GLY A 42 3.18 6.71 -6.75
C GLY A 42 4.65 6.45 -6.39
N ALA A 43 5.17 5.25 -6.65
CA ALA A 43 6.59 4.97 -6.54
C ALA A 43 7.41 5.83 -7.52
N ASP A 44 8.48 6.43 -7.02
CA ASP A 44 9.41 7.24 -7.83
C ASP A 44 10.43 6.36 -8.56
N PHE A 45 10.82 5.24 -7.92
CA PHE A 45 11.76 4.25 -8.44
C PHE A 45 11.22 2.85 -8.22
N TRP A 46 11.65 1.92 -9.07
CA TRP A 46 11.52 0.48 -8.85
C TRP A 46 12.90 -0.09 -8.49
N GLU A 47 12.99 -0.82 -7.41
CA GLU A 47 14.14 -1.67 -7.17
C GLU A 47 13.94 -2.98 -7.94
N VAL A 48 15.02 -3.44 -8.62
CA VAL A 48 14.98 -4.48 -9.64
C VAL A 48 16.20 -5.38 -9.49
N ASP A 49 15.96 -6.66 -9.21
CA ASP A 49 17.01 -7.67 -9.09
C ASP A 49 17.46 -8.20 -10.45
N ILE A 50 18.74 -8.15 -10.76
CA ILE A 50 19.28 -8.56 -12.07
C ILE A 50 20.05 -9.85 -11.99
N GLN A 51 19.58 -10.84 -12.76
CA GLN A 51 20.27 -12.11 -13.03
C GLN A 51 20.63 -12.23 -14.52
N ILE A 52 21.47 -13.23 -14.85
CA ILE A 52 21.85 -13.53 -16.23
C ILE A 52 21.69 -15.03 -16.50
N THR A 53 21.15 -15.36 -17.64
CA THR A 53 20.97 -16.74 -18.11
C THR A 53 22.18 -17.23 -18.90
N LYS A 54 22.22 -18.53 -19.22
CA LYS A 54 23.29 -19.16 -20.01
C LYS A 54 23.45 -18.55 -21.40
N ASP A 55 22.36 -18.10 -22.01
CA ASP A 55 22.31 -17.40 -23.31
C ASP A 55 22.44 -15.88 -23.18
N ASN A 56 23.03 -15.41 -22.08
CA ASN A 56 23.30 -14.01 -21.80
C ASN A 56 22.07 -13.08 -21.80
N GLN A 57 20.87 -13.59 -21.55
CA GLN A 57 19.71 -12.75 -21.34
C GLN A 57 19.72 -12.18 -19.92
N LEU A 58 19.56 -10.85 -19.78
CA LEU A 58 19.34 -10.23 -18.48
C LEU A 58 17.86 -10.36 -18.10
N ILE A 59 17.63 -11.03 -16.99
CA ILE A 59 16.28 -11.27 -16.44
C ILE A 59 16.12 -10.62 -15.07
N VAL A 60 14.88 -10.32 -14.72
CA VAL A 60 14.55 -9.72 -13.43
C VAL A 60 14.06 -10.82 -12.49
N PHE A 61 14.94 -11.24 -11.57
CA PHE A 61 14.69 -12.31 -10.61
C PHE A 61 15.66 -12.23 -9.44
N HIS A 62 15.18 -12.48 -8.19
CA HIS A 62 16.01 -12.28 -7.00
C HIS A 62 17.04 -13.40 -6.80
N ASP A 63 16.59 -14.66 -6.75
CA ASP A 63 17.44 -15.78 -6.38
C ASP A 63 18.38 -16.20 -7.52
N SER A 64 19.55 -16.72 -7.16
CA SER A 64 20.47 -17.30 -8.15
C SER A 64 20.01 -18.66 -8.68
N CYS A 65 19.06 -19.31 -7.97
CA CYS A 65 18.50 -20.61 -8.31
C CYS A 65 16.97 -20.51 -8.43
N LEU A 66 16.40 -21.33 -9.30
CA LEU A 66 14.96 -21.57 -9.35
C LEU A 66 14.47 -22.31 -8.09
N PRO A 67 13.18 -22.27 -7.74
CA PRO A 67 12.60 -23.06 -6.64
C PRO A 67 12.87 -24.57 -6.77
N THR A 68 13.15 -25.05 -7.98
CA THR A 68 13.56 -26.43 -8.30
C THR A 68 15.01 -26.74 -7.94
N GLY A 69 15.82 -25.73 -7.49
CA GLY A 69 17.22 -25.85 -7.11
C GLY A 69 18.24 -25.65 -8.25
N GLU A 70 17.78 -25.43 -9.48
CA GLU A 70 18.66 -25.25 -10.64
C GLU A 70 19.19 -23.80 -10.70
N ASN A 71 20.49 -23.66 -10.93
CA ASN A 71 21.14 -22.37 -11.01
C ASN A 71 20.82 -21.66 -12.34
N ILE A 72 20.32 -20.44 -12.29
CA ILE A 72 19.85 -19.66 -13.45
C ILE A 72 20.94 -19.47 -14.50
N VAL A 73 22.18 -19.23 -14.07
CA VAL A 73 23.33 -19.03 -15.00
C VAL A 73 23.60 -20.26 -15.89
N ASN A 74 23.11 -21.44 -15.53
CA ASN A 74 23.24 -22.67 -16.29
C ASN A 74 22.07 -23.00 -17.21
N LEU A 75 21.00 -22.18 -17.16
CA LEU A 75 19.75 -22.38 -17.93
C LEU A 75 19.62 -21.35 -19.04
N TYR A 76 19.08 -21.79 -20.19
CA TYR A 76 18.61 -20.86 -21.21
C TYR A 76 17.36 -20.10 -20.72
N PHE A 77 17.14 -18.89 -21.22
CA PHE A 77 15.97 -18.09 -20.84
C PHE A 77 14.65 -18.85 -21.06
N SER A 78 14.53 -19.60 -22.15
CA SER A 78 13.34 -20.42 -22.43
C SER A 78 13.10 -21.49 -21.36
N GLU A 79 14.16 -22.08 -20.81
CA GLU A 79 14.06 -23.09 -19.73
C GLU A 79 13.60 -22.44 -18.42
N VAL A 80 14.14 -21.26 -18.08
CA VAL A 80 13.71 -20.47 -16.92
C VAL A 80 12.21 -20.15 -17.00
N ARG A 81 11.77 -19.65 -18.15
CA ARG A 81 10.34 -19.31 -18.40
C ARG A 81 9.40 -20.49 -18.24
N ASN A 82 9.82 -21.67 -18.70
CA ASN A 82 8.98 -22.89 -18.64
C ASN A 82 8.86 -23.47 -17.22
N LYS A 83 9.77 -23.11 -16.31
CA LYS A 83 9.83 -23.64 -14.94
C LYS A 83 9.24 -22.70 -13.89
N LEU A 84 8.93 -21.48 -14.25
CA LEU A 84 8.35 -20.46 -13.37
C LEU A 84 6.87 -20.19 -13.72
N PRO A 85 6.11 -19.62 -12.77
CA PRO A 85 4.76 -19.12 -13.07
C PRO A 85 4.77 -18.13 -14.24
N LEU A 86 3.65 -18.05 -14.95
CA LEU A 86 3.46 -17.09 -16.04
C LEU A 86 3.80 -15.68 -15.56
N ASN A 87 4.48 -14.89 -16.40
CA ASN A 87 4.93 -13.52 -16.16
C ASN A 87 6.06 -13.35 -15.11
N SER A 88 6.57 -14.45 -14.54
CA SER A 88 7.79 -14.39 -13.71
C SER A 88 9.05 -14.19 -14.56
N ALA A 89 10.10 -13.64 -13.93
CA ALA A 89 11.39 -13.40 -14.55
C ALA A 89 11.33 -12.72 -15.94
N PRO A 90 10.70 -11.53 -16.06
CA PRO A 90 10.69 -10.78 -17.31
C PRO A 90 12.10 -10.43 -17.77
N LEU A 91 12.29 -10.15 -19.04
CA LEU A 91 13.53 -9.57 -19.54
C LEU A 91 13.74 -8.17 -18.93
N PHE A 92 14.97 -7.84 -18.59
CA PHE A 92 15.29 -6.51 -18.07
C PHE A 92 14.94 -5.40 -19.07
N GLU A 93 15.11 -5.61 -20.37
CA GLU A 93 14.72 -4.63 -21.39
C GLU A 93 13.21 -4.33 -21.38
N ASP A 94 12.35 -5.32 -21.07
CA ASP A 94 10.90 -5.10 -20.96
C ASP A 94 10.56 -4.21 -19.76
N VAL A 95 11.24 -4.44 -18.63
CA VAL A 95 11.10 -3.61 -17.41
C VAL A 95 11.62 -2.19 -17.67
N LEU A 96 12.78 -2.05 -18.32
CA LEU A 96 13.36 -0.75 -18.69
C LEU A 96 12.45 0.04 -19.64
N ASN A 97 11.91 -0.60 -20.68
CA ASN A 97 10.96 0.01 -21.60
C ASN A 97 9.70 0.51 -20.87
N LEU A 98 9.17 -0.29 -19.95
CA LEU A 98 8.02 0.11 -19.13
C LEU A 98 8.36 1.32 -18.23
N ALA A 99 9.52 1.32 -17.59
CA ALA A 99 9.99 2.42 -16.74
C ALA A 99 10.16 3.73 -17.53
N ILE A 100 10.77 3.67 -18.71
CA ILE A 100 10.90 4.81 -19.62
C ILE A 100 9.53 5.37 -20.00
N LYS A 101 8.60 4.49 -20.42
CA LYS A 101 7.23 4.88 -20.79
C LYS A 101 6.49 5.60 -19.66
N LEU A 102 6.72 5.16 -18.40
CA LEU A 102 6.07 5.70 -17.21
C LEU A 102 6.88 6.82 -16.53
N ASN A 103 8.08 7.13 -17.04
CA ASN A 103 9.04 8.08 -16.46
C ASN A 103 9.41 7.76 -15.00
N THR A 104 9.51 6.47 -14.66
CA THR A 104 9.85 5.94 -13.33
C THR A 104 11.33 5.57 -13.29
N GLY A 105 12.06 5.91 -12.23
CA GLY A 105 13.45 5.54 -12.06
C GLY A 105 13.63 4.03 -11.81
N ILE A 106 14.82 3.52 -12.09
CA ILE A 106 15.21 2.14 -11.78
C ILE A 106 16.40 2.14 -10.83
N TYR A 107 16.26 1.41 -9.73
CA TYR A 107 17.31 1.08 -8.80
C TYR A 107 17.67 -0.40 -9.01
N LEU A 108 18.82 -0.66 -9.63
CA LEU A 108 19.28 -2.02 -9.90
C LEU A 108 19.95 -2.61 -8.66
N ASP A 109 19.62 -3.86 -8.31
CA ASP A 109 20.42 -4.72 -7.46
C ASP A 109 21.00 -5.86 -8.29
N ILE A 110 22.29 -5.77 -8.61
CA ILE A 110 22.97 -6.74 -9.47
C ILE A 110 23.39 -7.94 -8.62
N LYS A 111 22.79 -9.09 -8.90
CA LYS A 111 23.05 -10.34 -8.19
C LYS A 111 24.18 -11.17 -8.83
N ALA A 112 24.25 -11.20 -10.15
CA ALA A 112 25.22 -12.04 -10.87
C ALA A 112 26.47 -11.26 -11.28
N LYS A 113 27.66 -11.85 -11.06
CA LYS A 113 28.95 -11.19 -11.34
C LYS A 113 29.22 -10.95 -12.84
N SER A 114 28.67 -11.78 -13.73
CA SER A 114 28.90 -11.73 -15.18
C SER A 114 28.02 -10.76 -15.96
N VAL A 115 27.24 -9.93 -15.27
CA VAL A 115 26.23 -9.02 -15.87
C VAL A 115 26.87 -7.79 -16.54
N GLY A 116 28.07 -7.39 -16.12
CA GLY A 116 28.62 -6.03 -16.28
C GLY A 116 28.54 -5.40 -17.67
N GLU A 117 29.22 -5.96 -18.68
CA GLU A 117 29.25 -5.37 -20.04
C GLU A 117 27.87 -5.41 -20.70
N ASN A 118 27.14 -6.53 -20.55
CA ASN A 118 25.84 -6.67 -21.17
C ASN A 118 24.84 -5.64 -20.62
N LEU A 119 24.85 -5.40 -19.31
CA LEU A 119 24.01 -4.39 -18.66
C LEU A 119 24.36 -3.00 -19.18
N LEU A 120 25.65 -2.63 -19.21
CA LEU A 120 26.05 -1.29 -19.67
C LEU A 120 25.71 -1.06 -21.13
N ASN A 121 25.81 -2.08 -22.00
CA ASN A 121 25.40 -2.00 -23.40
C ASN A 121 23.90 -1.67 -23.52
N ILE A 122 23.05 -2.35 -22.73
CA ILE A 122 21.60 -2.08 -22.70
C ILE A 122 21.35 -0.66 -22.19
N LEU A 123 21.93 -0.26 -21.05
CA LEU A 123 21.71 1.06 -20.47
C LEU A 123 22.16 2.20 -21.41
N ASN A 124 23.30 2.04 -22.09
CA ASN A 124 23.81 3.01 -23.04
C ASN A 124 22.92 3.12 -24.31
N LYS A 125 22.36 1.98 -24.77
CA LYS A 125 21.40 1.95 -25.90
C LYS A 125 20.18 2.81 -25.63
N TYR A 126 19.62 2.72 -24.42
CA TYR A 126 18.39 3.45 -24.05
C TYR A 126 18.66 4.85 -23.54
N ASN A 127 19.84 5.17 -23.07
CA ASN A 127 20.25 6.49 -22.55
C ASN A 127 19.25 7.09 -21.53
N TYR A 128 18.71 6.26 -20.64
CA TYR A 128 17.75 6.67 -19.63
C TYR A 128 18.46 7.19 -18.37
N PRO A 129 18.24 8.44 -17.95
CA PRO A 129 19.07 9.07 -16.91
C PRO A 129 18.74 8.64 -15.48
N LYS A 130 17.52 8.13 -15.22
CA LYS A 130 17.06 7.80 -13.86
C LYS A 130 17.41 6.36 -13.48
N ILE A 131 18.71 6.03 -13.51
CA ILE A 131 19.23 4.71 -13.15
C ILE A 131 20.19 4.83 -11.95
N ILE A 132 20.06 3.95 -10.98
CA ILE A 132 21.04 3.69 -9.92
C ILE A 132 21.54 2.27 -10.10
N ILE A 133 22.86 2.07 -10.06
CA ILE A 133 23.49 0.75 -10.16
C ILE A 133 23.94 0.33 -8.77
N GLY A 134 23.31 -0.68 -8.18
CA GLY A 134 23.59 -1.21 -6.86
C GLY A 134 24.02 -2.67 -6.85
N SER A 135 24.74 -3.05 -5.81
CA SER A 135 25.08 -4.45 -5.50
C SER A 135 25.61 -4.59 -4.07
N PHE A 136 25.45 -5.77 -3.47
CA PHE A 136 26.21 -6.18 -2.28
C PHE A 136 27.69 -6.44 -2.60
N ASN A 137 28.03 -6.68 -3.86
CA ASN A 137 29.38 -6.99 -4.30
C ASN A 137 30.18 -5.71 -4.61
N VAL A 138 30.98 -5.28 -3.64
CA VAL A 138 31.82 -4.08 -3.76
C VAL A 138 32.78 -4.15 -4.97
N GLN A 139 33.36 -5.35 -5.26
CA GLN A 139 34.27 -5.48 -6.39
C GLN A 139 33.55 -5.30 -7.72
N LEU A 140 32.34 -5.84 -7.88
CA LEU A 140 31.51 -5.63 -9.06
C LEU A 140 31.23 -4.13 -9.33
N ILE A 141 30.91 -3.37 -8.29
CA ILE A 141 30.70 -1.92 -8.44
C ILE A 141 32.01 -1.21 -8.88
N LYS A 142 33.16 -1.61 -8.34
CA LYS A 142 34.47 -1.07 -8.76
C LYS A 142 34.79 -1.42 -10.22
N ASP A 143 34.52 -2.65 -10.63
CA ASP A 143 34.78 -3.12 -12.00
C ASP A 143 33.86 -2.37 -13.00
N LEU A 144 32.59 -2.20 -12.69
CA LEU A 144 31.65 -1.41 -13.50
C LEU A 144 32.10 0.05 -13.65
N LYS A 145 32.56 0.68 -12.57
CA LYS A 145 33.11 2.03 -12.62
C LYS A 145 34.38 2.10 -13.48
N ALA A 146 35.23 1.10 -13.43
CA ALA A 146 36.46 1.03 -14.24
C ALA A 146 36.17 0.90 -15.74
N ILE A 147 35.06 0.27 -16.15
CA ILE A 147 34.57 0.24 -17.55
C ILE A 147 34.14 1.64 -18.01
N GLY A 148 33.72 2.52 -17.08
CA GLY A 148 33.39 3.91 -17.38
C GLY A 148 31.91 4.15 -17.68
N HIS A 149 31.06 4.11 -16.63
CA HIS A 149 29.68 4.58 -16.74
C HIS A 149 29.43 5.86 -15.93
N SER A 150 28.42 6.62 -16.31
CA SER A 150 28.02 7.87 -15.64
C SER A 150 26.87 7.73 -14.65
N PHE A 151 26.32 6.52 -14.45
CA PHE A 151 25.22 6.29 -13.54
C PHE A 151 25.69 6.30 -12.07
N PRO A 152 24.91 6.89 -11.13
CA PRO A 152 25.22 6.79 -9.70
C PRO A 152 25.30 5.35 -9.24
N SER A 153 26.32 5.06 -8.45
CA SER A 153 26.58 3.73 -7.89
C SER A 153 26.13 3.64 -6.44
N SER A 154 25.64 2.49 -6.07
CA SER A 154 25.23 2.17 -4.72
C SER A 154 25.85 0.88 -4.22
N ILE A 155 26.21 0.85 -2.94
CA ILE A 155 26.58 -0.38 -2.25
C ILE A 155 25.58 -0.68 -1.16
N LEU A 156 25.03 -1.89 -1.21
CA LEU A 156 24.13 -2.42 -0.18
C LEU A 156 24.97 -2.89 1.00
N ILE A 157 24.72 -2.31 2.18
CA ILE A 157 25.51 -2.53 3.39
C ILE A 157 24.81 -3.58 4.25
N PRO A 158 25.38 -4.78 4.42
CA PRO A 158 24.81 -5.78 5.32
C PRO A 158 24.80 -5.29 6.78
N PRO A 159 23.87 -5.78 7.62
CA PRO A 159 23.87 -5.47 9.05
C PRO A 159 25.22 -5.80 9.72
N GLY A 160 25.68 -4.90 10.60
CA GLY A 160 26.92 -5.07 11.36
C GLY A 160 28.21 -4.57 10.67
N PHE A 161 28.13 -4.12 9.40
CA PHE A 161 29.29 -3.53 8.72
C PHE A 161 29.31 -1.99 8.89
N ASP A 162 30.53 -1.41 8.96
CA ASP A 162 30.67 0.05 8.90
C ASP A 162 30.27 0.55 7.51
N PRO A 163 29.19 1.34 7.41
CA PRO A 163 28.64 1.76 6.12
C PRO A 163 29.59 2.66 5.34
N PHE A 164 30.43 3.43 6.01
CA PHE A 164 31.35 4.36 5.36
C PHE A 164 32.62 3.68 4.83
N LYS A 165 33.04 2.61 5.50
CA LYS A 165 34.16 1.80 5.04
C LYS A 165 33.71 0.85 3.91
N PHE A 166 32.60 0.14 4.12
CA PHE A 166 32.09 -0.82 3.15
C PHE A 166 31.58 -0.12 1.87
N GLY A 167 30.87 1.03 2.02
CA GLY A 167 30.32 1.85 0.93
C GLY A 167 31.27 2.91 0.36
N GLU A 168 32.58 2.84 0.64
CA GLU A 168 33.54 3.88 0.26
C GLU A 168 33.55 4.18 -1.25
N SER A 169 33.49 3.14 -2.08
CA SER A 169 33.60 3.23 -3.54
C SER A 169 32.32 3.71 -4.27
N ALA A 170 31.20 3.90 -3.56
CA ALA A 170 29.93 4.31 -4.17
C ALA A 170 29.46 5.68 -3.67
N GLU A 171 28.66 6.36 -4.46
CA GLU A 171 28.00 7.63 -4.10
C GLU A 171 26.86 7.41 -3.11
N ILE A 172 26.21 6.25 -3.18
CA ILE A 172 25.03 5.90 -2.39
C ILE A 172 25.38 4.76 -1.43
N ILE A 173 25.04 4.93 -0.17
CA ILE A 173 25.06 3.90 0.86
C ILE A 173 23.62 3.41 1.02
N HIS A 174 23.36 2.13 0.75
CA HIS A 174 22.05 1.51 0.93
C HIS A 174 22.08 0.64 2.19
N LEU A 175 21.50 1.15 3.27
CA LEU A 175 21.53 0.48 4.57
C LEU A 175 20.49 -0.64 4.61
N CYS A 176 20.96 -1.87 4.78
CA CYS A 176 20.13 -3.02 5.08
C CYS A 176 19.99 -3.13 6.60
N TRP A 177 18.76 -2.99 7.12
CA TRP A 177 18.51 -3.02 8.55
C TRP A 177 17.45 -4.02 8.99
N GLU A 178 17.10 -4.93 8.13
CA GLU A 178 16.26 -6.06 8.47
C GLU A 178 16.81 -6.78 9.71
N ASN A 179 15.88 -7.21 10.57
CA ASN A 179 16.21 -7.90 11.81
C ASN A 179 17.06 -7.09 12.83
N ILE A 180 17.27 -5.80 12.62
CA ILE A 180 17.86 -4.91 13.63
C ILE A 180 16.74 -4.36 14.50
N GLN A 181 16.91 -4.46 15.82
CA GLN A 181 15.99 -3.83 16.75
C GLN A 181 16.22 -2.30 16.77
N GLU A 182 15.15 -1.50 16.61
CA GLU A 182 15.20 -0.04 16.57
C GLU A 182 16.24 0.55 15.59
N PRO A 183 16.24 0.12 14.30
CA PRO A 183 17.27 0.49 13.33
C PRO A 183 17.33 2.01 13.08
N GLU A 184 16.24 2.74 13.33
CA GLU A 184 16.22 4.19 13.21
C GLU A 184 17.18 4.92 14.14
N LYS A 185 17.66 4.29 15.21
CA LYS A 185 18.68 4.86 16.11
C LYS A 185 20.05 4.98 15.43
N LEU A 186 20.29 4.27 14.33
CA LEU A 186 21.52 4.42 13.54
C LEU A 186 21.58 5.75 12.77
N LEU A 187 20.44 6.42 12.61
CA LEU A 187 20.30 7.63 11.79
C LEU A 187 20.32 8.90 12.67
N ASP A 188 21.36 9.08 13.42
CA ASP A 188 21.56 10.24 14.26
C ASP A 188 22.24 11.42 13.54
N ASN A 189 22.42 12.53 14.24
CA ASN A 189 23.05 13.74 13.69
C ASN A 189 24.51 13.51 13.30
N GLU A 190 25.25 12.67 14.02
CA GLU A 190 26.65 12.35 13.74
C GLU A 190 26.74 11.54 12.42
N PHE A 191 25.87 10.55 12.24
CA PHE A 191 25.77 9.79 11.01
C PHE A 191 25.52 10.70 9.79
N PHE A 192 24.55 11.61 9.87
CA PHE A 192 24.26 12.53 8.76
C PHE A 192 25.37 13.57 8.54
N ALA A 193 26.04 14.03 9.58
CA ALA A 193 27.21 14.90 9.44
C ALA A 193 28.33 14.19 8.67
N LYS A 194 28.59 12.93 9.01
CA LYS A 194 29.58 12.09 8.31
C LYS A 194 29.17 11.80 6.84
N CYS A 195 27.87 11.57 6.57
CA CYS A 195 27.35 11.47 5.20
C CYS A 195 27.66 12.73 4.40
N LYS A 196 27.39 13.90 4.95
CA LYS A 196 27.67 15.18 4.30
C LYS A 196 29.17 15.39 4.05
N GLN A 197 30.02 15.11 5.05
CA GLN A 197 31.48 15.20 4.95
C GLN A 197 32.04 14.32 3.83
N LYS A 198 31.51 13.11 3.70
CA LYS A 198 31.94 12.12 2.70
C LYS A 198 31.14 12.17 1.38
N ASN A 199 30.28 13.16 1.21
CA ASN A 199 29.36 13.30 0.08
C ASN A 199 28.58 12.00 -0.25
N LYS A 200 28.04 11.34 0.77
CA LYS A 200 27.25 10.11 0.62
C LYS A 200 25.76 10.38 0.67
N LYS A 201 24.99 9.76 -0.22
CA LYS A 201 23.54 9.70 -0.19
C LYS A 201 23.11 8.41 0.47
N ILE A 202 21.93 8.43 1.12
CA ILE A 202 21.44 7.29 1.91
C ILE A 202 20.14 6.78 1.34
N VAL A 203 20.07 5.48 1.10
CA VAL A 203 18.85 4.72 0.86
C VAL A 203 18.66 3.71 1.99
N LEU A 204 17.45 3.48 2.40
CA LEU A 204 17.10 2.49 3.43
C LEU A 204 16.44 1.28 2.79
N TRP A 205 16.75 0.06 3.24
CA TRP A 205 16.18 -1.19 2.77
C TRP A 205 15.81 -2.11 3.94
N HIS A 206 14.62 -2.63 3.99
CA HIS A 206 13.36 -2.05 3.54
C HIS A 206 12.47 -1.78 4.77
N GLU A 207 11.48 -0.94 4.65
CA GLU A 207 10.68 -0.53 5.80
C GLU A 207 9.19 -0.57 5.49
N GLU A 208 8.42 -1.30 6.28
CA GLU A 208 6.96 -1.43 6.20
C GLU A 208 6.24 -1.00 7.49
N ASN A 209 6.97 -0.63 8.54
CA ASN A 209 6.32 -0.16 9.77
C ASN A 209 5.81 1.29 9.59
N PRO A 210 4.49 1.54 9.59
CA PRO A 210 3.93 2.85 9.28
C PRO A 210 4.32 3.92 10.31
N LYS A 211 4.51 3.55 11.59
CA LYS A 211 4.94 4.49 12.64
C LYS A 211 6.38 4.92 12.44
N ARG A 212 7.26 3.99 12.07
CA ARG A 212 8.66 4.28 11.76
C ARG A 212 8.76 5.06 10.45
N MET A 213 8.04 4.65 9.40
CA MET A 213 8.00 5.34 8.11
C MET A 213 7.62 6.82 8.27
N LYS A 214 6.66 7.14 9.15
CA LYS A 214 6.27 8.54 9.44
C LYS A 214 7.42 9.40 9.97
N LYS A 215 8.38 8.81 10.67
CA LYS A 215 9.61 9.50 11.12
C LYS A 215 10.64 9.59 9.97
N LEU A 216 10.90 8.48 9.30
CA LEU A 216 11.96 8.33 8.30
C LEU A 216 11.78 9.25 7.09
N ARG A 217 10.56 9.44 6.60
CA ARG A 217 10.30 10.31 5.44
C ARG A 217 10.54 11.80 5.67
N ASN A 218 10.88 12.20 6.91
CA ASN A 218 11.31 13.57 7.25
C ASN A 218 12.82 13.71 7.39
N LEU A 219 13.58 12.62 7.23
CA LEU A 219 15.03 12.62 7.28
C LEU A 219 15.64 12.95 5.90
N PRO A 220 16.89 13.45 5.85
CA PRO A 220 17.56 13.80 4.60
C PRO A 220 18.09 12.56 3.86
N LEU A 221 17.19 11.68 3.48
CA LEU A 221 17.45 10.45 2.73
C LEU A 221 17.26 10.70 1.23
N LEU A 222 18.00 9.96 0.40
CA LEU A 222 17.74 9.90 -1.03
C LEU A 222 16.44 9.12 -1.30
N GLY A 223 16.27 7.98 -0.63
CA GLY A 223 15.08 7.16 -0.82
C GLY A 223 14.88 6.13 0.29
N ILE A 224 13.67 5.58 0.33
CA ILE A 224 13.30 4.47 1.20
C ILE A 224 12.72 3.36 0.32
N CYS A 225 13.35 2.20 0.39
CA CYS A 225 12.90 0.99 -0.27
C CYS A 225 11.78 0.35 0.56
N SER A 226 10.69 -0.09 -0.06
CA SER A 226 9.55 -0.68 0.65
C SER A 226 8.76 -1.63 -0.24
N ASN A 227 8.27 -2.72 0.36
CA ASN A 227 7.29 -3.62 -0.26
C ASN A 227 5.92 -2.94 -0.42
N GLN A 228 5.70 -1.83 0.32
CA GLN A 228 4.51 -0.98 0.33
C GLN A 228 4.90 0.46 -0.04
N PRO A 229 5.19 0.75 -1.32
CA PRO A 229 5.75 2.04 -1.74
C PRO A 229 4.88 3.25 -1.38
N GLU A 230 3.57 3.07 -1.25
CA GLU A 230 2.61 4.09 -0.85
C GLU A 230 2.85 4.63 0.57
N LEU A 231 3.53 3.88 1.44
CA LEU A 231 3.88 4.31 2.79
C LEU A 231 4.89 5.47 2.79
N VAL A 232 5.78 5.50 1.82
CA VAL A 232 6.84 6.53 1.74
C VAL A 232 6.24 7.88 1.42
N ASN A 233 5.39 7.96 0.38
CA ASN A 233 4.73 9.17 -0.08
C ASN A 233 3.22 8.97 -0.20
N PRO A 234 2.44 9.01 0.92
CA PRO A 234 1.01 8.77 0.88
C PRO A 234 0.28 9.68 -0.09
N MET A 235 -0.63 9.09 -0.87
CA MET A 235 -1.35 9.79 -1.94
C MET A 235 -2.35 10.81 -1.41
N PHE A 236 -2.97 10.55 -0.27
CA PHE A 236 -3.95 11.45 0.34
C PHE A 236 -3.35 12.21 1.52
N LYS A 237 -3.55 13.53 1.50
CA LYS A 237 -3.21 14.44 2.61
C LYS A 237 -4.40 15.33 2.89
N LYS A 238 -4.80 15.41 4.15
CA LYS A 238 -5.89 16.29 4.58
C LYS A 238 -5.46 17.75 4.48
N ASN A 239 -6.36 18.59 3.97
CA ASN A 239 -6.22 20.04 4.03
C ASN A 239 -6.80 20.53 5.37
N SER A 240 -6.15 21.52 6.01
CA SER A 240 -6.62 22.09 7.29
C SER A 240 -7.96 22.82 7.15
N ASN A 241 -8.27 23.39 5.99
CA ASN A 241 -9.51 24.14 5.76
C ASN A 241 -10.72 23.21 5.56
N TRP A 242 -10.49 21.97 5.15
CA TRP A 242 -11.49 20.92 5.08
C TRP A 242 -10.86 19.55 5.35
N PRO A 243 -10.71 19.16 6.62
CA PRO A 243 -10.05 17.92 7.02
C PRO A 243 -10.99 16.71 6.87
N VAL A 244 -11.57 16.55 5.69
CA VAL A 244 -12.53 15.49 5.37
C VAL A 244 -12.00 14.10 5.75
N LYS A 245 -12.88 13.29 6.31
CA LYS A 245 -12.63 11.88 6.62
C LYS A 245 -13.10 11.04 5.44
N VAL A 246 -12.15 10.58 4.60
CA VAL A 246 -12.47 9.70 3.48
C VAL A 246 -12.55 8.27 3.98
N VAL A 247 -13.72 7.67 3.83
CA VAL A 247 -14.00 6.25 4.14
C VAL A 247 -13.84 5.46 2.86
N CYS A 248 -12.90 4.52 2.87
CA CYS A 248 -12.70 3.59 1.76
C CYS A 248 -13.69 2.43 1.91
N HIS A 249 -14.75 2.39 1.10
CA HIS A 249 -15.77 1.36 1.11
C HIS A 249 -15.16 -0.02 0.82
N ARG A 250 -15.20 -0.93 1.81
CA ARG A 250 -14.55 -2.26 1.79
C ARG A 250 -13.04 -2.22 1.53
N GLY A 251 -12.37 -1.16 1.99
CA GLY A 251 -10.98 -0.85 1.69
C GLY A 251 -10.78 -0.21 0.31
N LEU A 252 -9.57 -0.26 -0.25
CA LEU A 252 -9.33 0.16 -1.64
C LEU A 252 -9.79 -0.92 -2.63
N ASN A 253 -11.11 -1.16 -2.68
CA ASN A 253 -11.75 -2.27 -3.39
C ASN A 253 -11.55 -2.27 -4.92
N ARG A 254 -11.08 -1.16 -5.51
CA ARG A 254 -10.75 -1.05 -6.94
C ARG A 254 -9.30 -1.40 -7.25
N TYR A 255 -8.47 -1.56 -6.22
CA TYR A 255 -7.04 -1.82 -6.35
C TYR A 255 -6.61 -3.11 -5.64
N ALA A 256 -7.47 -3.67 -4.80
CA ALA A 256 -7.29 -4.96 -4.12
C ALA A 256 -8.66 -5.63 -3.88
N PRO A 257 -8.70 -6.92 -3.57
CA PRO A 257 -9.96 -7.61 -3.25
C PRO A 257 -10.70 -6.88 -2.11
N GLU A 258 -12.00 -6.62 -2.29
CA GLU A 258 -12.83 -6.00 -1.26
C GLU A 258 -12.78 -6.79 0.07
N ASN A 259 -12.90 -6.10 1.21
CA ASN A 259 -12.92 -6.74 2.52
C ASN A 259 -11.72 -7.66 2.79
N SER A 260 -10.54 -7.31 2.28
CA SER A 260 -9.30 -8.07 2.44
C SER A 260 -8.27 -7.31 3.28
N ILE A 261 -7.27 -8.04 3.77
CA ILE A 261 -6.08 -7.45 4.41
C ILE A 261 -5.41 -6.46 3.44
N ALA A 262 -5.23 -6.85 2.18
CA ALA A 262 -4.59 -6.03 1.17
C ALA A 262 -5.34 -4.71 0.91
N SER A 263 -6.68 -4.73 0.77
CA SER A 263 -7.46 -3.50 0.53
C SER A 263 -7.41 -2.54 1.73
N THR A 264 -7.32 -3.07 2.94
CA THR A 264 -7.19 -2.29 4.17
C THR A 264 -5.81 -1.67 4.31
N LEU A 265 -4.74 -2.46 4.09
CA LEU A 265 -3.35 -1.98 4.10
C LEU A 265 -3.15 -0.87 3.08
N LEU A 266 -3.61 -1.08 1.84
CA LEU A 266 -3.55 -0.07 0.76
C LEU A 266 -4.27 1.22 1.14
N ALA A 267 -5.46 1.14 1.73
CA ALA A 267 -6.21 2.33 2.13
C ALA A 267 -5.43 3.16 3.14
N PHE A 268 -4.94 2.53 4.20
CA PHE A 268 -4.19 3.22 5.25
C PHE A 268 -2.82 3.69 4.76
N GLY A 269 -2.11 2.88 3.97
CA GLY A 269 -0.83 3.23 3.37
C GLY A 269 -0.92 4.42 2.43
N CYS A 270 -1.97 4.50 1.63
CA CYS A 270 -2.27 5.67 0.78
C CYS A 270 -2.65 6.94 1.56
N GLY A 271 -2.78 6.87 2.90
CA GLY A 271 -3.07 8.01 3.77
C GLY A 271 -4.54 8.24 4.08
N PHE A 272 -5.44 7.35 3.65
CA PHE A 272 -6.85 7.39 4.06
C PHE A 272 -6.97 6.93 5.51
N SER A 273 -7.77 7.63 6.30
CA SER A 273 -7.86 7.38 7.75
C SER A 273 -9.00 6.45 8.15
N HIS A 274 -9.91 6.12 7.24
CA HIS A 274 -11.10 5.31 7.53
C HIS A 274 -11.28 4.24 6.47
N VAL A 275 -11.55 3.01 6.92
CA VAL A 275 -11.94 1.89 6.06
C VAL A 275 -13.28 1.38 6.56
N GLU A 276 -14.22 1.21 5.64
CA GLU A 276 -15.46 0.49 5.91
C GLU A 276 -15.25 -0.99 5.66
N ILE A 277 -15.83 -1.83 6.52
CA ILE A 277 -15.79 -3.30 6.46
C ILE A 277 -17.11 -3.92 6.86
N ASP A 278 -17.43 -5.06 6.25
CA ASP A 278 -18.63 -5.85 6.53
C ASP A 278 -18.30 -7.04 7.43
N VAL A 279 -18.95 -7.16 8.59
CA VAL A 279 -18.70 -8.24 9.55
C VAL A 279 -19.80 -9.28 9.52
N ARG A 280 -19.37 -10.54 9.37
CA ARG A 280 -20.23 -11.73 9.43
C ARG A 280 -19.69 -12.74 10.42
N GLU A 281 -20.56 -13.67 10.79
CA GLU A 281 -20.26 -14.75 11.70
C GLU A 281 -20.30 -16.10 10.99
N THR A 282 -19.29 -16.95 11.23
CA THR A 282 -19.25 -18.35 10.77
C THR A 282 -20.11 -19.26 11.65
N LYS A 283 -20.23 -20.54 11.26
CA LYS A 283 -20.97 -21.54 12.06
C LYS A 283 -20.40 -21.71 13.48
N ASP A 284 -19.09 -21.66 13.63
CA ASP A 284 -18.36 -21.76 14.90
C ASP A 284 -18.10 -20.40 15.56
N LYS A 285 -18.89 -19.38 15.19
CA LYS A 285 -18.93 -18.06 15.82
C LYS A 285 -17.67 -17.20 15.61
N GLU A 286 -16.82 -17.50 14.64
CA GLU A 286 -15.72 -16.62 14.30
C GLU A 286 -16.20 -15.40 13.52
N LEU A 287 -15.71 -14.22 13.88
CA LEU A 287 -16.04 -12.95 13.21
C LEU A 287 -15.12 -12.74 12.01
N VAL A 288 -15.70 -12.82 10.82
CA VAL A 288 -14.99 -12.69 9.53
C VAL A 288 -15.42 -11.42 8.80
N VAL A 289 -14.57 -10.93 7.90
CA VAL A 289 -14.85 -9.74 7.10
C VAL A 289 -15.26 -10.15 5.69
N LEU A 290 -16.56 -10.03 5.39
CA LEU A 290 -17.18 -10.47 4.13
C LEU A 290 -18.53 -9.78 3.92
N HIS A 291 -18.77 -9.19 2.74
CA HIS A 291 -20.04 -8.53 2.43
C HIS A 291 -21.19 -9.51 2.22
N ASP A 292 -21.03 -10.49 1.32
CA ASP A 292 -22.12 -11.37 0.91
C ASP A 292 -22.43 -12.44 1.96
N LYS A 293 -23.65 -12.96 1.95
CA LYS A 293 -24.03 -14.15 2.72
C LYS A 293 -23.28 -15.42 2.28
N THR A 294 -22.75 -15.38 1.05
CA THR A 294 -22.07 -16.52 0.42
C THR A 294 -20.66 -16.16 -0.01
N LEU A 295 -19.81 -17.15 -0.15
CA LEU A 295 -18.42 -17.04 -0.60
C LEU A 295 -18.28 -16.90 -2.12
N ASN A 296 -19.38 -17.09 -2.87
CA ASN A 296 -19.38 -17.35 -4.32
C ASN A 296 -18.81 -16.20 -5.16
N ARG A 297 -19.09 -14.94 -4.81
CA ARG A 297 -18.73 -13.78 -5.63
C ARG A 297 -17.25 -13.41 -5.50
N THR A 298 -16.73 -13.42 -4.27
CA THR A 298 -15.43 -12.84 -3.96
C THR A 298 -14.35 -13.87 -3.67
N SER A 299 -14.65 -15.18 -3.67
CA SER A 299 -13.65 -16.20 -3.36
C SER A 299 -13.59 -17.33 -4.39
N ASN A 300 -12.60 -18.19 -4.28
CA ASN A 300 -12.41 -19.40 -5.07
C ASN A 300 -13.28 -20.59 -4.61
N THR A 301 -14.19 -20.37 -3.65
CA THR A 301 -15.09 -21.39 -3.13
C THR A 301 -16.54 -20.92 -3.10
N SER A 302 -17.47 -21.80 -2.73
CA SER A 302 -18.91 -21.50 -2.68
C SER A 302 -19.51 -21.97 -1.36
N GLY A 303 -20.67 -21.42 -1.01
CA GLY A 303 -21.45 -21.79 0.16
C GLY A 303 -21.78 -20.59 1.06
N GLU A 304 -22.70 -20.81 2.00
CA GLU A 304 -23.15 -19.79 2.95
C GLU A 304 -22.21 -19.76 4.17
N ILE A 305 -21.68 -18.59 4.50
CA ILE A 305 -20.66 -18.40 5.53
C ILE A 305 -21.09 -18.92 6.90
N TYR A 306 -22.34 -18.68 7.28
CA TYR A 306 -22.88 -19.11 8.60
C TYR A 306 -23.10 -20.63 8.73
N LYS A 307 -22.95 -21.41 7.64
CA LYS A 307 -23.04 -22.87 7.63
C LYS A 307 -21.68 -23.57 7.72
N VAL A 308 -20.58 -22.81 7.67
CA VAL A 308 -19.22 -23.34 7.55
C VAL A 308 -18.37 -22.92 8.73
N ASN A 309 -17.58 -23.85 9.27
CA ASN A 309 -16.61 -23.54 10.32
C ASN A 309 -15.40 -22.81 9.74
N PHE A 310 -14.83 -21.84 10.46
CA PHE A 310 -13.68 -21.08 10.01
C PHE A 310 -12.46 -21.97 9.69
N SER A 311 -12.28 -23.06 10.42
CA SER A 311 -11.19 -24.01 10.19
C SER A 311 -11.16 -24.60 8.78
N SER A 312 -12.33 -24.73 8.12
CA SER A 312 -12.43 -25.20 6.73
C SER A 312 -12.24 -24.11 5.68
N LEU A 313 -12.11 -22.86 6.10
CA LEU A 313 -11.95 -21.70 5.23
C LEU A 313 -10.48 -21.28 5.03
N LYS A 314 -9.52 -22.02 5.60
CA LYS A 314 -8.08 -21.68 5.54
C LYS A 314 -7.48 -21.67 4.12
N SER A 315 -8.10 -22.38 3.17
CA SER A 315 -7.68 -22.43 1.76
C SER A 315 -8.40 -21.43 0.87
N ILE A 316 -9.26 -20.57 1.46
CA ILE A 316 -9.95 -19.53 0.70
C ILE A 316 -8.97 -18.48 0.24
N ASP A 317 -9.11 -18.12 -1.02
CA ASP A 317 -8.36 -17.06 -1.66
C ASP A 317 -9.32 -16.04 -2.31
N LEU A 318 -9.40 -14.86 -1.72
CA LEU A 318 -10.17 -13.73 -2.23
C LEU A 318 -9.49 -13.09 -3.45
N GLY A 319 -8.17 -13.24 -3.58
CA GLY A 319 -7.37 -12.66 -4.65
C GLY A 319 -7.67 -13.27 -6.00
N LYS A 320 -7.83 -14.58 -6.07
CA LYS A 320 -7.98 -15.34 -7.32
C LYS A 320 -9.10 -14.87 -8.25
N LYS A 321 -10.23 -14.42 -7.69
CA LYS A 321 -11.34 -13.85 -8.47
C LYS A 321 -11.18 -12.39 -8.81
N TYR A 322 -10.40 -11.67 -8.03
CA TYR A 322 -10.11 -10.26 -8.28
C TYR A 322 -9.13 -10.11 -9.46
N ASN A 323 -7.99 -10.77 -9.37
CA ASN A 323 -6.95 -10.79 -10.40
C ASN A 323 -6.03 -12.01 -10.17
N SER A 324 -5.65 -12.73 -11.22
CA SER A 324 -4.79 -13.93 -11.11
C SER A 324 -3.42 -13.63 -10.47
N SER A 325 -2.93 -12.41 -10.56
CA SER A 325 -1.69 -11.96 -9.91
C SER A 325 -1.86 -11.59 -8.43
N PHE A 326 -3.13 -11.50 -7.96
CA PHE A 326 -3.49 -11.22 -6.57
C PHE A 326 -3.85 -12.52 -5.87
N THR A 327 -2.87 -13.33 -5.55
CA THR A 327 -3.08 -14.63 -4.91
C THR A 327 -2.79 -14.57 -3.41
N ASN A 328 -3.17 -15.65 -2.70
CA ASN A 328 -2.90 -15.82 -1.27
C ASN A 328 -3.55 -14.74 -0.37
N GLN A 329 -4.76 -14.30 -0.73
CA GLN A 329 -5.55 -13.40 0.10
C GLN A 329 -6.58 -14.20 0.92
N PRO A 330 -6.26 -14.60 2.15
CA PRO A 330 -7.19 -15.35 3.00
C PRO A 330 -8.38 -14.50 3.39
N LEU A 331 -9.50 -15.17 3.74
CA LEU A 331 -10.63 -14.50 4.36
C LEU A 331 -10.20 -13.92 5.73
N PRO A 332 -10.26 -12.59 5.95
CA PRO A 332 -9.78 -12.03 7.20
C PRO A 332 -10.74 -12.27 8.37
N LEU A 333 -10.16 -12.45 9.55
CA LEU A 333 -10.89 -12.27 10.81
C LEU A 333 -10.96 -10.77 11.16
N LEU A 334 -12.05 -10.35 11.80
CA LEU A 334 -12.19 -8.97 12.29
C LEU A 334 -11.01 -8.54 13.18
N LYS A 335 -10.49 -9.45 14.01
CA LYS A 335 -9.31 -9.16 14.85
C LYS A 335 -8.08 -8.73 14.04
N GLN A 336 -7.84 -9.31 12.87
CA GLN A 336 -6.69 -8.96 12.02
C GLN A 336 -6.85 -7.54 11.44
N ILE A 337 -8.07 -7.17 11.08
CA ILE A 337 -8.35 -5.81 10.59
C ILE A 337 -8.23 -4.78 11.73
N LEU A 338 -8.66 -5.12 12.95
CA LEU A 338 -8.45 -4.27 14.15
C LEU A 338 -6.96 -4.08 14.45
N GLU A 339 -6.15 -5.14 14.34
CA GLU A 339 -4.68 -5.07 14.52
C GLU A 339 -4.03 -4.15 13.50
N ILE A 340 -4.44 -4.25 12.23
CA ILE A 340 -3.95 -3.35 11.17
C ILE A 340 -4.38 -1.91 11.46
N ALA A 341 -5.64 -1.66 11.78
CA ALA A 341 -6.13 -0.32 12.08
C ALA A 341 -5.41 0.30 13.28
N ALA A 342 -5.11 -0.49 14.32
CA ALA A 342 -4.33 -0.05 15.47
C ALA A 342 -2.86 0.25 15.12
N LEU A 343 -2.25 -0.55 14.25
CA LEU A 343 -0.88 -0.33 13.77
C LEU A 343 -0.74 1.01 13.03
N TYR A 344 -1.72 1.33 12.17
CA TYR A 344 -1.77 2.56 11.39
C TYR A 344 -2.36 3.76 12.13
N ASP A 345 -2.84 3.57 13.36
CA ASP A 345 -3.54 4.61 14.14
C ASP A 345 -4.78 5.17 13.39
N SER A 346 -5.49 4.30 12.69
CA SER A 346 -6.59 4.60 11.77
C SER A 346 -7.94 4.15 12.32
N CYS A 347 -9.03 4.44 11.62
CA CYS A 347 -10.40 4.22 12.07
C CYS A 347 -11.11 3.18 11.19
N LEU A 348 -12.12 2.50 11.76
CA LEU A 348 -12.98 1.57 11.05
C LEU A 348 -14.43 2.04 11.07
N TYR A 349 -15.12 1.87 9.95
CA TYR A 349 -16.56 1.88 9.87
C TYR A 349 -17.01 0.41 9.73
N ILE A 350 -17.68 -0.12 10.73
CA ILE A 350 -18.04 -1.53 10.86
C ILE A 350 -19.52 -1.71 10.58
N GLU A 351 -19.86 -2.30 9.42
CA GLU A 351 -21.20 -2.77 9.16
C GLU A 351 -21.38 -4.20 9.70
N ILE A 352 -22.29 -4.39 10.64
CA ILE A 352 -22.64 -5.70 11.18
C ILE A 352 -23.74 -6.31 10.35
N LYS A 353 -23.45 -7.37 9.56
CA LYS A 353 -24.40 -8.02 8.64
C LYS A 353 -25.25 -9.11 9.29
N ASN A 354 -24.64 -10.02 10.06
CA ASN A 354 -25.34 -11.13 10.72
C ASN A 354 -24.60 -11.68 11.95
N ALA A 355 -23.65 -10.92 12.49
CA ALA A 355 -22.92 -11.30 13.69
C ALA A 355 -23.67 -10.82 14.95
N GLU A 356 -23.45 -11.51 16.07
CA GLU A 356 -23.96 -11.07 17.35
C GLU A 356 -23.28 -9.77 17.78
N VAL A 357 -24.07 -8.72 18.03
CA VAL A 357 -23.58 -7.37 18.36
C VAL A 357 -22.66 -7.39 19.58
N THR A 358 -23.08 -8.10 20.65
CA THR A 358 -22.29 -8.17 21.89
C THR A 358 -20.92 -8.81 21.67
N GLN A 359 -20.81 -9.79 20.78
CA GLN A 359 -19.53 -10.43 20.45
C GLN A 359 -18.61 -9.47 19.68
N VAL A 360 -19.14 -8.74 18.70
CA VAL A 360 -18.38 -7.71 17.98
C VAL A 360 -17.89 -6.64 18.95
N MET A 361 -18.79 -6.13 19.81
CA MET A 361 -18.43 -5.09 20.78
C MET A 361 -17.36 -5.56 21.78
N ARG A 362 -17.46 -6.78 22.33
CA ARG A 362 -16.43 -7.32 23.22
C ARG A 362 -15.06 -7.44 22.53
N LEU A 363 -15.04 -7.85 21.27
CA LEU A 363 -13.79 -7.90 20.51
C LEU A 363 -13.19 -6.52 20.33
N VAL A 364 -13.98 -5.53 19.91
CA VAL A 364 -13.52 -4.13 19.72
C VAL A 364 -13.04 -3.53 21.06
N ASP A 365 -13.76 -3.81 22.16
CA ASP A 365 -13.37 -3.37 23.52
C ASP A 365 -12.02 -3.96 23.96
N SER A 366 -11.75 -5.23 23.64
CA SER A 366 -10.48 -5.88 23.97
C SER A 366 -9.26 -5.18 23.34
N TYR A 367 -9.46 -4.47 22.23
CA TYR A 367 -8.46 -3.62 21.57
C TYR A 367 -8.51 -2.15 22.03
N LYS A 368 -9.47 -1.76 22.91
CA LYS A 368 -9.76 -0.38 23.34
C LYS A 368 -10.01 0.56 22.13
N PHE A 369 -10.81 0.10 21.17
CA PHE A 369 -10.87 0.70 19.84
C PHE A 369 -12.20 1.42 19.55
N PHE A 370 -13.13 1.55 20.52
CA PHE A 370 -14.46 2.16 20.31
C PHE A 370 -14.40 3.59 19.76
N GLU A 371 -13.50 4.42 20.27
CA GLU A 371 -13.38 5.81 19.82
C GLU A 371 -12.97 5.94 18.34
N LYS A 372 -12.44 4.86 17.76
CA LYS A 372 -12.00 4.76 16.36
C LYS A 372 -12.92 3.91 15.50
N CYS A 373 -14.06 3.51 16.03
CA CYS A 373 -15.07 2.74 15.30
C CYS A 373 -16.36 3.54 15.14
N LEU A 374 -16.94 3.41 13.96
CA LEU A 374 -18.31 3.82 13.65
C LEU A 374 -19.11 2.56 13.32
N PHE A 375 -20.25 2.35 13.95
CA PHE A 375 -21.05 1.13 13.78
C PHE A 375 -22.35 1.40 13.02
N TRP A 376 -22.74 0.44 12.21
CA TRP A 376 -24.01 0.47 11.49
C TRP A 376 -24.45 -0.93 11.10
N SER A 377 -25.75 -1.08 10.81
CA SER A 377 -26.32 -2.27 10.17
C SER A 377 -27.51 -1.90 9.30
N GLU A 378 -27.64 -2.55 8.15
CA GLU A 378 -28.82 -2.49 7.31
C GLU A 378 -30.01 -3.26 7.95
N ASP A 379 -29.72 -4.27 8.77
CA ASP A 379 -30.73 -5.02 9.54
C ASP A 379 -31.21 -4.18 10.72
N LYS A 380 -32.52 -3.85 10.72
CA LYS A 380 -33.15 -3.01 11.76
C LYS A 380 -33.04 -3.62 13.16
N THR A 381 -33.03 -4.95 13.29
CA THR A 381 -32.89 -5.64 14.59
C THR A 381 -31.48 -5.46 15.11
N ILE A 382 -30.48 -5.73 14.28
CA ILE A 382 -29.06 -5.53 14.62
C ILE A 382 -28.81 -4.06 14.94
N MET A 383 -29.37 -3.14 14.16
CA MET A 383 -29.19 -1.70 14.40
C MET A 383 -29.80 -1.29 15.76
N LYS A 384 -30.96 -1.82 16.12
CA LYS A 384 -31.55 -1.62 17.46
C LYS A 384 -30.67 -2.14 18.57
N ASP A 385 -30.05 -3.31 18.39
CA ASP A 385 -29.13 -3.90 19.38
C ASP A 385 -27.84 -3.04 19.50
N ILE A 386 -27.33 -2.48 18.39
CA ILE A 386 -26.22 -1.52 18.40
C ILE A 386 -26.58 -0.29 19.25
N ILE A 387 -27.72 0.36 18.97
CA ILE A 387 -28.17 1.58 19.67
C ILE A 387 -28.37 1.32 21.17
N ASN A 388 -28.95 0.16 21.52
CA ASN A 388 -29.25 -0.21 22.91
C ASN A 388 -28.08 -0.91 23.62
N SER A 389 -26.91 -0.99 23.00
CA SER A 389 -25.75 -1.64 23.61
C SER A 389 -25.31 -0.91 24.88
N ASN A 390 -24.81 -1.65 25.86
CA ASN A 390 -24.26 -1.08 27.11
C ASN A 390 -22.86 -0.45 26.92
N PHE A 391 -22.36 -0.43 25.69
CA PHE A 391 -21.07 0.16 25.37
C PHE A 391 -21.21 1.61 24.91
N LYS A 392 -20.26 2.48 25.29
CA LYS A 392 -20.19 3.84 24.76
C LYS A 392 -19.57 3.78 23.36
N ILE A 393 -20.40 3.80 22.35
CA ILE A 393 -20.03 3.63 20.95
C ILE A 393 -20.45 4.81 20.08
N ASN A 394 -19.80 4.98 18.94
CA ASN A 394 -20.24 5.87 17.86
C ASN A 394 -21.02 5.04 16.84
N TYR A 395 -22.20 5.47 16.47
CA TYR A 395 -23.01 4.82 15.44
C TYR A 395 -23.51 5.81 14.41
N MET A 396 -23.84 5.32 13.24
CA MET A 396 -24.34 6.07 12.11
C MET A 396 -25.78 5.65 11.80
N LEU A 397 -26.60 6.59 11.30
CA LEU A 397 -27.91 6.32 10.72
C LEU A 397 -27.95 6.86 9.29
N ARG A 398 -28.60 6.12 8.38
CA ARG A 398 -28.83 6.61 7.03
C ARG A 398 -30.09 7.47 6.97
N ARG A 399 -29.97 8.66 6.33
CA ARG A 399 -31.10 9.58 6.17
C ARG A 399 -32.27 8.93 5.43
N GLN A 400 -32.02 8.13 4.43
CA GLN A 400 -33.03 7.47 3.60
C GLN A 400 -33.87 6.39 4.35
N ASP A 401 -33.48 5.95 5.54
CA ASP A 401 -34.19 4.94 6.33
C ASP A 401 -35.33 5.59 7.17
N PHE A 402 -35.50 6.92 7.10
CA PHE A 402 -36.48 7.71 7.87
C PHE A 402 -37.25 8.69 6.96
N ASP A 403 -38.53 8.93 7.29
CA ASP A 403 -39.35 9.84 6.50
C ASP A 403 -38.88 11.29 6.65
N LYS A 404 -38.53 11.70 7.86
CA LYS A 404 -38.09 13.06 8.19
C LYS A 404 -36.79 13.07 8.97
N LEU A 405 -35.99 14.13 8.82
CA LEU A 405 -34.78 14.35 9.61
C LEU A 405 -35.08 14.38 11.12
N THR A 406 -36.23 14.95 11.52
CA THR A 406 -36.67 15.00 12.92
C THR A 406 -36.87 13.63 13.54
N ASP A 407 -37.23 12.61 12.75
CA ASP A 407 -37.37 11.24 13.25
C ASP A 407 -36.00 10.69 13.74
N ILE A 408 -34.91 11.15 13.15
CA ILE A 408 -33.54 10.82 13.60
C ILE A 408 -33.17 11.72 14.78
N THR A 409 -33.27 13.05 14.61
CA THR A 409 -32.65 13.99 15.55
C THR A 409 -33.37 14.13 16.88
N ASP A 410 -34.65 13.75 16.95
CA ASP A 410 -35.44 13.84 18.17
C ASP A 410 -35.52 12.53 18.94
N ASN A 411 -35.27 11.38 18.27
CA ASN A 411 -35.36 10.07 18.89
C ASN A 411 -34.01 9.36 19.07
N TYR A 412 -32.97 9.82 18.38
CA TYR A 412 -31.66 9.20 18.38
C TYR A 412 -30.55 10.23 18.56
N ASN A 413 -29.37 9.79 18.95
CA ASN A 413 -28.17 10.62 19.06
C ASN A 413 -27.01 9.98 18.28
N PRO A 414 -27.12 9.85 16.94
CA PRO A 414 -26.04 9.25 16.15
C PRO A 414 -24.83 10.20 16.10
N GLN A 415 -23.62 9.60 16.00
CA GLN A 415 -22.42 10.39 15.72
C GLN A 415 -22.45 10.97 14.30
N VAL A 416 -23.01 10.22 13.34
CA VAL A 416 -23.02 10.56 11.92
C VAL A 416 -24.39 10.28 11.31
N ILE A 417 -24.85 11.17 10.42
CA ILE A 417 -25.97 10.87 9.51
C ILE A 417 -25.41 10.76 8.08
N GLU A 418 -25.60 9.58 7.45
CA GLU A 418 -25.20 9.33 6.09
C GLU A 418 -26.31 9.69 5.10
N TYR A 419 -25.93 10.46 4.08
CA TYR A 419 -26.75 10.87 2.96
C TYR A 419 -26.25 10.20 1.68
N THR A 420 -27.14 10.04 0.72
CA THR A 420 -26.78 9.81 -0.69
C THR A 420 -26.89 11.12 -1.46
N ILE A 421 -26.40 11.13 -2.69
CA ILE A 421 -26.48 12.31 -3.57
C ILE A 421 -27.93 12.65 -3.97
N ASN A 422 -28.89 11.75 -3.75
CA ASN A 422 -30.30 11.86 -4.09
C ASN A 422 -31.18 12.35 -2.92
N ASP A 423 -30.64 12.39 -1.72
CA ASP A 423 -31.35 12.91 -0.54
C ASP A 423 -31.42 14.44 -0.56
N ASP A 424 -32.27 15.02 0.29
CA ASP A 424 -32.33 16.48 0.45
C ASP A 424 -31.07 17.01 1.16
N LEU A 425 -30.11 17.44 0.37
CA LEU A 425 -28.84 17.95 0.87
C LEU A 425 -28.93 19.34 1.52
N ASN A 426 -30.10 20.03 1.48
CA ASN A 426 -30.31 21.26 2.23
C ASN A 426 -30.36 21.01 3.74
N GLU A 427 -30.68 19.79 4.17
CA GLU A 427 -30.69 19.38 5.58
C GLU A 427 -29.30 19.36 6.24
N LEU A 428 -28.20 19.28 5.45
CA LEU A 428 -26.82 19.16 5.96
C LEU A 428 -26.46 20.27 6.95
N GLN A 429 -26.94 21.51 6.72
CA GLN A 429 -26.66 22.60 7.62
C GLN A 429 -27.39 22.41 8.97
N THR A 430 -28.66 22.00 8.96
CA THR A 430 -29.43 21.69 10.16
C THR A 430 -28.82 20.59 11.00
N VAL A 431 -28.28 19.54 10.34
CA VAL A 431 -27.57 18.43 11.01
C VAL A 431 -26.32 18.94 11.73
N LYS A 432 -25.52 19.79 11.07
CA LYS A 432 -24.32 20.40 11.67
C LYS A 432 -24.66 21.30 12.87
N GLU A 433 -25.75 22.07 12.81
CA GLU A 433 -26.21 22.89 13.92
C GLU A 433 -26.59 22.05 15.14
N LYS A 434 -27.09 20.84 14.93
CA LYS A 434 -27.32 19.83 15.99
C LYS A 434 -26.05 19.11 16.47
N ARG A 435 -24.87 19.48 15.95
CA ARG A 435 -23.55 18.88 16.27
C ARG A 435 -23.46 17.39 15.91
N ILE A 436 -24.20 16.98 14.89
CA ILE A 436 -24.10 15.65 14.29
C ILE A 436 -23.22 15.77 13.05
N GLU A 437 -22.27 14.87 12.87
CA GLU A 437 -21.41 14.86 11.69
C GLU A 437 -22.18 14.33 10.46
N THR A 438 -21.82 14.85 9.29
CA THR A 438 -22.48 14.53 8.02
C THR A 438 -21.60 13.63 7.17
N MET A 439 -22.19 12.63 6.52
CA MET A 439 -21.50 11.74 5.56
C MET A 439 -22.26 11.73 4.24
N ILE A 440 -21.54 11.67 3.12
CA ILE A 440 -22.10 11.32 1.82
C ILE A 440 -21.52 10.01 1.34
N ALA A 441 -22.40 9.05 1.03
CA ALA A 441 -22.04 7.80 0.36
C ALA A 441 -22.20 7.93 -1.16
N TYR A 442 -21.17 7.57 -1.93
CA TYR A 442 -21.22 7.55 -3.38
C TYR A 442 -20.30 6.47 -3.97
N MET A 443 -20.89 5.39 -4.51
CA MET A 443 -20.15 4.25 -5.06
C MET A 443 -19.89 4.36 -6.58
N GLY A 444 -20.27 5.50 -7.19
CA GLY A 444 -20.09 5.73 -8.64
C GLY A 444 -18.72 6.33 -9.01
N VAL A 445 -18.60 6.67 -10.31
CA VAL A 445 -17.34 7.19 -10.90
C VAL A 445 -17.50 8.57 -11.54
N ASN A 446 -18.65 9.23 -11.38
CA ASN A 446 -18.94 10.49 -12.05
C ASN A 446 -18.18 11.67 -11.42
N LYS A 447 -17.28 12.27 -12.18
CA LYS A 447 -16.47 13.42 -11.77
C LYS A 447 -17.30 14.58 -11.22
N LYS A 448 -18.41 14.95 -11.89
CA LYS A 448 -19.27 16.07 -11.47
C LYS A 448 -19.92 15.84 -10.10
N ILE A 449 -20.21 14.58 -9.75
CA ILE A 449 -20.73 14.24 -8.42
C ILE A 449 -19.64 14.42 -7.36
N PHE A 450 -18.42 13.98 -7.62
CA PHE A 450 -17.31 14.23 -6.70
C PHE A 450 -17.03 15.73 -6.52
N GLU A 451 -17.05 16.52 -7.59
CA GLU A 451 -16.93 17.98 -7.51
C GLU A 451 -18.07 18.60 -6.67
N LYS A 452 -19.31 18.10 -6.79
CA LYS A 452 -20.42 18.50 -5.93
C LYS A 452 -20.16 18.16 -4.47
N ILE A 453 -19.72 16.94 -4.17
CA ILE A 453 -19.39 16.48 -2.80
C ILE A 453 -18.30 17.38 -2.18
N ILE A 454 -17.26 17.71 -2.95
CA ILE A 454 -16.17 18.60 -2.51
C ILE A 454 -16.73 19.97 -2.11
N LYS A 455 -17.70 20.53 -2.85
CA LYS A 455 -18.33 21.82 -2.55
C LYS A 455 -19.22 21.79 -1.32
N LEU A 456 -19.85 20.66 -0.99
CA LEU A 456 -20.74 20.49 0.16
C LEU A 456 -20.00 20.48 1.51
N ARG A 457 -18.68 20.22 1.52
CA ARG A 457 -17.86 20.26 2.73
C ARG A 457 -18.42 19.41 3.89
N VAL A 458 -18.87 18.19 3.57
CA VAL A 458 -19.31 17.22 4.58
C VAL A 458 -18.14 16.69 5.41
N ASP A 459 -18.42 16.10 6.57
CA ASP A 459 -17.39 15.62 7.49
C ASP A 459 -16.77 14.30 7.01
N TYR A 460 -17.60 13.43 6.40
CA TYR A 460 -17.17 12.14 5.85
C TYR A 460 -17.59 11.97 4.39
N VAL A 461 -16.80 11.20 3.65
CA VAL A 461 -17.16 10.76 2.30
C VAL A 461 -16.89 9.27 2.19
N ASN A 462 -17.94 8.43 2.03
CA ASN A 462 -17.85 6.97 1.89
C ASN A 462 -17.90 6.59 0.40
N ILE A 463 -16.81 6.06 -0.17
CA ILE A 463 -16.65 5.94 -1.62
C ILE A 463 -15.86 4.73 -2.09
N ASP A 464 -16.19 4.24 -3.30
CA ASP A 464 -15.44 3.21 -4.03
C ASP A 464 -14.18 3.75 -4.76
N GLN A 465 -14.06 5.07 -4.93
CA GLN A 465 -13.02 5.70 -5.75
C GLN A 465 -12.17 6.71 -4.96
N PRO A 466 -11.60 6.34 -3.78
CA PRO A 466 -10.91 7.31 -2.93
C PRO A 466 -9.65 7.89 -3.59
N ILE A 467 -8.92 7.13 -4.43
CA ILE A 467 -7.76 7.65 -5.17
C ILE A 467 -8.19 8.70 -6.21
N PHE A 468 -9.30 8.46 -6.93
CA PHE A 468 -9.82 9.45 -7.87
C PHE A 468 -10.31 10.71 -7.14
N PHE A 469 -11.05 10.53 -6.04
CA PHE A 469 -11.45 11.64 -5.17
C PHE A 469 -10.24 12.44 -4.67
N SER A 470 -9.16 11.77 -4.24
CA SER A 470 -7.96 12.44 -3.73
C SER A 470 -7.29 13.32 -4.79
N LYS A 471 -7.32 12.94 -6.07
CA LYS A 471 -6.80 13.76 -7.17
C LYS A 471 -7.61 15.04 -7.35
N LEU A 472 -8.94 14.96 -7.32
CA LEU A 472 -9.83 16.13 -7.40
C LEU A 472 -9.70 17.03 -6.16
N TYR A 473 -9.61 16.41 -4.98
CA TYR A 473 -9.37 17.11 -3.72
C TYR A 473 -8.05 17.90 -3.75
N LYS A 474 -6.97 17.30 -4.25
CA LYS A 474 -5.69 18.00 -4.41
C LYS A 474 -5.79 19.19 -5.38
N GLN A 475 -6.50 19.03 -6.50
CA GLN A 475 -6.71 20.12 -7.46
C GLN A 475 -7.48 21.29 -6.84
N GLU A 476 -8.50 21.02 -6.02
CA GLU A 476 -9.29 22.06 -5.34
C GLU A 476 -8.47 22.86 -4.33
N PHE A 477 -7.47 22.24 -3.67
CA PHE A 477 -6.68 22.86 -2.61
C PHE A 477 -5.24 23.14 -2.99
N GLU A 478 -4.84 22.93 -4.25
CA GLU A 478 -3.46 23.12 -4.76
C GLU A 478 -2.39 22.39 -3.92
N LEU A 479 -2.69 21.13 -3.50
CA LEU A 479 -1.84 20.30 -2.63
C LEU A 479 -0.82 19.44 -3.39
#